data_7d4a69739634883a11d46db509f1ce07
#
_entry.id   7d4a69739634883a11d46db509f1ce07
#
_cell.length_a   1.000
_cell.length_b   1.000
_cell.length_c   1.000
_cell.angle_alpha   90.00
_cell.angle_beta   90.00
_cell.angle_gamma   90.00
#
_symmetry.space_group_name_H-M   'P 1'
#
loop_
_entity.id
_entity.type
_entity.pdbx_description
1 polymer ?
#
loop_
_entity_poly.entity_id
_entity_poly.type
_entity_poly.pdbx_seq_one_letter_code
_entity_poly.pdbx_strand_id
1 'polypeptide(L)'
;MILNSFYSIYAVLRSLQVAIFFLKDYNRSVMLESYAKPRFTIAPDFAAVRGRRLLIALSGGADSVALAALLAEARWEYRLALYAAHIDHGIRPESADDAAFCQRLCAQLDIPFLCARLDVPAEAQARHEGLESAARRLRYEHLRRFRDEVHADLIALAHHMDDQAETVLMHLGRGSGTGGAGGMPTFSGDLWRPLLGCRKAELVDYLRKRNLAWREDATNALADNPRNAIRLHVLPALAQCYPQCVPAIARYADTARIENDCLDALTRDFMAKGGAIGGFCRWIDLSVLPHRAILRRAIIRACPGQLSWEQVNALEALCAQAKGKLDTGGGVCAERTGHRLYFVPKRAPQIAPAALSLNGVTELAPLGRLTAMPSAPIPVRDDPMRQVLNPAALAGAVLRTRRPGDHIRPLGCGDKLLSDYFIDRKVDRPLRDVTPLVAVGDRVHWVIGHGISREAALVPGCGAVALSYAEGCPSMDGKHL
;
A
#
# COMPACT_ATOMS: atom_id res chain seq x y z
N MET A 1 -14.11 44.59 -10.63
CA MET A 1 -14.45 43.93 -9.33
C MET A 1 -15.52 42.84 -9.42
N ILE A 2 -16.33 42.78 -10.46
CA ILE A 2 -17.43 41.80 -10.63
C ILE A 2 -16.98 40.50 -11.28
N LEU A 3 -15.91 40.46 -12.10
CA LEU A 3 -15.40 39.25 -12.76
C LEU A 3 -14.69 38.28 -11.84
N ASN A 4 -14.07 38.74 -10.76
CA ASN A 4 -13.38 37.84 -9.79
C ASN A 4 -14.33 37.05 -8.86
N SER A 5 -15.58 37.55 -8.67
CA SER A 5 -16.61 36.82 -7.92
C SER A 5 -17.19 35.65 -8.68
N PHE A 6 -17.30 35.74 -10.01
CA PHE A 6 -17.83 34.65 -10.85
C PHE A 6 -16.87 33.45 -10.93
N TYR A 7 -15.56 33.68 -10.96
CA TYR A 7 -14.57 32.60 -10.94
C TYR A 7 -14.55 31.82 -9.61
N SER A 8 -14.75 32.50 -8.49
CA SER A 8 -14.83 31.87 -7.17
C SER A 8 -16.10 31.01 -7.02
N ILE A 9 -17.25 31.49 -7.53
CA ILE A 9 -18.50 30.72 -7.48
C ILE A 9 -18.45 29.53 -8.44
N TYR A 10 -17.81 29.65 -9.61
CA TYR A 10 -17.66 28.54 -10.56
C TYR A 10 -16.71 27.47 -10.04
N ALA A 11 -15.65 27.83 -9.32
CA ALA A 11 -14.75 26.88 -8.65
C ALA A 11 -15.45 26.13 -7.51
N VAL A 12 -16.29 26.80 -6.74
CA VAL A 12 -17.10 26.19 -5.67
C VAL A 12 -18.17 25.26 -6.24
N LEU A 13 -18.84 25.64 -7.33
CA LEU A 13 -19.85 24.81 -8.00
C LEU A 13 -19.22 23.59 -8.69
N ARG A 14 -18.01 23.69 -9.22
CA ARG A 14 -17.27 22.55 -9.77
C ARG A 14 -16.81 21.58 -8.68
N SER A 15 -16.37 22.08 -7.53
CA SER A 15 -16.02 21.22 -6.38
C SER A 15 -17.25 20.54 -5.77
N LEU A 16 -18.41 21.20 -5.77
CA LEU A 16 -19.68 20.62 -5.36
C LEU A 16 -20.20 19.57 -6.37
N GLN A 17 -20.04 19.78 -7.68
CA GLN A 17 -20.38 18.79 -8.70
C GLN A 17 -19.49 17.55 -8.62
N VAL A 18 -18.20 17.70 -8.33
CA VAL A 18 -17.28 16.58 -8.09
C VAL A 18 -17.67 15.84 -6.81
N ALA A 19 -18.01 16.53 -5.73
CA ALA A 19 -18.49 15.90 -4.49
C ALA A 19 -19.82 15.15 -4.69
N ILE A 20 -20.74 15.69 -5.50
CA ILE A 20 -22.03 15.05 -5.84
C ILE A 20 -21.84 13.85 -6.78
N PHE A 21 -20.86 13.89 -7.68
CA PHE A 21 -20.52 12.75 -8.55
C PHE A 21 -19.94 11.59 -7.74
N PHE A 22 -19.04 11.86 -6.78
CA PHE A 22 -18.49 10.83 -5.87
C PHE A 22 -19.56 10.26 -4.91
N LEU A 23 -20.59 11.02 -4.54
CA LEU A 23 -21.71 10.53 -3.73
C LEU A 23 -22.69 9.63 -4.50
N LYS A 24 -22.71 9.69 -5.84
CA LYS A 24 -23.63 8.87 -6.66
C LYS A 24 -23.12 7.45 -6.92
N ASP A 25 -21.80 7.23 -6.99
CA ASP A 25 -21.21 5.92 -7.26
C ASP A 25 -20.86 5.12 -5.98
N TYR A 26 -20.90 5.77 -4.81
CA TYR A 26 -20.79 5.08 -3.54
C TYR A 26 -22.18 4.57 -3.15
N ASN A 27 -22.35 3.25 -3.27
CA ASN A 27 -23.60 2.50 -3.11
C ASN A 27 -24.40 2.98 -1.88
N ARG A 28 -25.39 3.85 -2.10
CA ARG A 28 -26.23 4.53 -1.10
C ARG A 28 -26.94 3.54 -0.15
N SER A 29 -27.16 2.30 -0.59
CA SER A 29 -27.75 1.20 0.19
C SER A 29 -26.84 0.68 1.30
N VAL A 30 -25.52 0.61 1.08
CA VAL A 30 -24.55 0.12 2.10
C VAL A 30 -24.34 1.14 3.21
N MET A 31 -24.41 2.43 2.92
CA MET A 31 -24.25 3.50 3.91
C MET A 31 -25.47 3.60 4.86
N LEU A 32 -26.68 3.58 4.34
CA LEU A 32 -27.88 3.81 5.15
C LEU A 32 -28.25 2.61 6.05
N GLU A 33 -28.00 1.38 5.61
CA GLU A 33 -28.24 0.19 6.43
C GLU A 33 -27.22 0.05 7.58
N SER A 34 -25.99 0.53 7.43
CA SER A 34 -24.98 0.48 8.50
C SER A 34 -25.25 1.46 9.65
N TYR A 35 -25.99 2.55 9.42
CA TYR A 35 -26.34 3.54 10.43
C TYR A 35 -27.63 3.22 11.20
N ALA A 36 -28.48 2.32 10.70
CA ALA A 36 -29.83 2.12 11.24
C ALA A 36 -29.96 1.05 12.33
N LYS A 37 -28.93 0.26 12.64
CA LYS A 37 -28.98 -0.73 13.73
C LYS A 37 -28.20 -0.24 14.96
N PRO A 38 -28.84 -0.23 16.15
CA PRO A 38 -28.08 0.05 17.38
C PRO A 38 -27.05 -1.08 17.58
N ARG A 39 -25.76 -0.74 17.53
CA ARG A 39 -24.61 -1.64 17.59
C ARG A 39 -24.34 -2.26 18.97
N PHE A 40 -25.38 -2.51 19.78
CA PHE A 40 -25.25 -3.00 21.15
C PHE A 40 -25.83 -4.40 21.39
N THR A 41 -26.24 -5.12 20.37
CA THR A 41 -26.56 -6.55 20.49
C THR A 41 -25.37 -7.37 20.03
N ILE A 42 -25.06 -8.45 20.78
CA ILE A 42 -24.08 -9.48 20.38
C ILE A 42 -24.61 -10.15 19.11
N ALA A 43 -24.48 -9.48 17.99
CA ALA A 43 -24.80 -10.00 16.67
C ALA A 43 -23.80 -9.43 15.70
N PRO A 44 -22.69 -10.15 15.46
CA PRO A 44 -21.80 -9.83 14.34
C PRO A 44 -22.62 -9.78 13.04
N ASP A 45 -22.28 -8.89 12.14
CA ASP A 45 -22.92 -8.89 10.82
C ASP A 45 -22.42 -10.09 10.00
N PHE A 46 -23.12 -11.21 10.16
CA PHE A 46 -22.86 -12.44 9.40
C PHE A 46 -23.36 -12.36 7.95
N ALA A 47 -24.16 -11.37 7.58
CA ALA A 47 -24.68 -11.21 6.23
C ALA A 47 -23.53 -10.97 5.23
N ALA A 48 -22.50 -10.27 5.65
CA ALA A 48 -21.30 -9.98 4.83
C ALA A 48 -20.51 -11.25 4.43
N VAL A 49 -20.68 -12.35 5.13
CA VAL A 49 -19.98 -13.62 4.89
C VAL A 49 -20.91 -14.77 4.51
N ARG A 50 -22.16 -14.48 4.12
CA ARG A 50 -23.15 -15.47 3.72
C ARG A 50 -22.61 -16.39 2.62
N GLY A 51 -22.77 -17.72 2.82
CA GLY A 51 -22.33 -18.75 1.88
C GLY A 51 -20.84 -19.01 1.85
N ARG A 52 -20.05 -18.37 2.73
CA ARG A 52 -18.60 -18.50 2.79
C ARG A 52 -18.12 -19.68 3.60
N ARG A 53 -16.91 -20.14 3.28
CA ARG A 53 -16.14 -21.08 4.11
C ARG A 53 -15.22 -20.27 5.03
N LEU A 54 -15.28 -20.53 6.33
CA LEU A 54 -14.54 -19.76 7.33
C LEU A 54 -13.62 -20.67 8.13
N LEU A 55 -12.36 -20.25 8.31
CA LEU A 55 -11.41 -20.86 9.24
C LEU A 55 -11.38 -20.02 10.54
N ILE A 56 -11.82 -20.60 11.64
CA ILE A 56 -11.83 -19.94 12.96
C ILE A 56 -10.46 -20.13 13.62
N ALA A 57 -9.77 -19.04 13.96
CA ALA A 57 -8.55 -19.10 14.76
C ALA A 57 -8.94 -19.32 16.23
N LEU A 58 -8.85 -20.55 16.70
CA LEU A 58 -9.31 -21.00 18.02
C LEU A 58 -8.13 -21.14 18.98
N SER A 59 -7.99 -20.23 19.95
CA SER A 59 -6.96 -20.33 20.99
C SER A 59 -7.39 -21.06 22.25
N GLY A 60 -8.68 -21.33 22.42
CA GLY A 60 -9.26 -21.88 23.65
C GLY A 60 -9.66 -20.83 24.69
N GLY A 61 -9.22 -19.58 24.55
CA GLY A 61 -9.64 -18.47 25.40
C GLY A 61 -11.09 -18.01 25.14
N ALA A 62 -11.69 -17.32 26.11
CA ALA A 62 -13.09 -16.89 26.08
C ALA A 62 -13.52 -16.28 24.75
N ASP A 63 -12.75 -15.36 24.22
CA ASP A 63 -13.10 -14.61 23.01
C ASP A 63 -13.21 -15.53 21.79
N SER A 64 -12.24 -16.45 21.64
CA SER A 64 -12.20 -17.41 20.52
C SER A 64 -13.26 -18.52 20.64
N VAL A 65 -13.57 -18.94 21.86
CA VAL A 65 -14.67 -19.88 22.14
C VAL A 65 -16.02 -19.23 21.85
N ALA A 66 -16.22 -17.98 22.25
CA ALA A 66 -17.42 -17.21 21.93
C ALA A 66 -17.62 -17.05 20.41
N LEU A 67 -16.53 -16.73 19.68
CA LEU A 67 -16.56 -16.65 18.21
C LEU A 67 -17.00 -17.99 17.59
N ALA A 68 -16.40 -19.09 18.01
CA ALA A 68 -16.71 -20.41 17.48
C ALA A 68 -18.18 -20.80 17.73
N ALA A 69 -18.67 -20.54 18.94
CA ALA A 69 -20.06 -20.83 19.31
C ALA A 69 -21.07 -19.96 18.53
N LEU A 70 -20.81 -18.63 18.43
CA LEU A 70 -21.66 -17.72 17.66
C LEU A 70 -21.74 -18.10 16.17
N LEU A 71 -20.61 -18.50 15.57
CA LEU A 71 -20.58 -18.97 14.19
C LEU A 71 -21.28 -20.30 14.00
N ALA A 72 -21.14 -21.24 14.96
CA ALA A 72 -21.86 -22.51 14.95
C ALA A 72 -23.38 -22.30 14.98
N GLU A 73 -23.88 -21.38 15.81
CA GLU A 73 -25.32 -21.02 15.88
C GLU A 73 -25.81 -20.37 14.58
N ALA A 74 -24.97 -19.49 13.97
CA ALA A 74 -25.33 -18.75 12.76
C ALA A 74 -25.19 -19.56 11.47
N ARG A 75 -24.50 -20.72 11.49
CA ARG A 75 -24.06 -21.40 10.25
C ARG A 75 -25.20 -21.79 9.31
N TRP A 76 -26.34 -22.22 9.83
CA TRP A 76 -27.47 -22.67 8.98
C TRP A 76 -28.21 -21.48 8.36
N GLU A 77 -28.44 -20.42 9.14
CA GLU A 77 -29.10 -19.21 8.66
C GLU A 77 -28.28 -18.51 7.56
N TYR A 78 -26.97 -18.43 7.74
CA TYR A 78 -26.08 -17.76 6.81
C TYR A 78 -25.36 -18.70 5.84
N ARG A 79 -25.68 -20.02 5.87
CA ARG A 79 -25.09 -21.04 4.98
C ARG A 79 -23.56 -21.05 5.06
N LEU A 80 -22.98 -21.00 6.25
CA LEU A 80 -21.54 -20.98 6.47
C LEU A 80 -20.99 -22.42 6.53
N ALA A 81 -19.85 -22.65 5.89
CA ALA A 81 -19.03 -23.83 6.14
C ALA A 81 -17.90 -23.44 7.12
N LEU A 82 -17.84 -24.12 8.26
CA LEU A 82 -16.95 -23.77 9.35
C LEU A 82 -15.83 -24.80 9.51
N TYR A 83 -14.62 -24.31 9.74
CA TYR A 83 -13.44 -25.05 10.15
C TYR A 83 -12.80 -24.30 11.31
N ALA A 84 -12.10 -24.99 12.20
CA ALA A 84 -11.35 -24.34 13.28
C ALA A 84 -9.89 -24.81 13.28
N ALA A 85 -8.99 -23.89 13.57
CA ALA A 85 -7.57 -24.17 13.68
C ALA A 85 -7.01 -23.66 15.01
N HIS A 86 -6.28 -24.53 15.70
CA HIS A 86 -5.50 -24.22 16.89
C HIS A 86 -4.00 -24.24 16.55
N ILE A 87 -3.28 -23.21 17.02
CA ILE A 87 -1.82 -23.14 16.88
C ILE A 87 -1.22 -23.22 18.28
N ASP A 88 -0.60 -24.35 18.57
CA ASP A 88 0.21 -24.55 19.76
C ASP A 88 1.62 -23.99 19.55
N HIS A 89 1.96 -22.95 20.31
CA HIS A 89 3.24 -22.26 20.17
C HIS A 89 4.42 -23.01 20.81
N GLY A 90 4.18 -24.15 21.51
CA GLY A 90 5.21 -24.95 22.13
C GLY A 90 6.00 -24.27 23.26
N ILE A 91 5.46 -23.16 23.80
CA ILE A 91 6.17 -22.34 24.82
C ILE A 91 5.92 -22.86 26.24
N ARG A 92 4.75 -23.48 26.47
CA ARG A 92 4.33 -23.95 27.81
C ARG A 92 4.04 -25.43 27.81
N PRO A 93 4.30 -26.14 28.97
CA PRO A 93 3.96 -27.56 29.10
C PRO A 93 2.46 -27.84 28.93
N GLU A 94 1.59 -26.91 29.37
CA GLU A 94 0.12 -27.04 29.36
C GLU A 94 -0.50 -26.80 27.98
N SER A 95 0.28 -26.44 26.98
CA SER A 95 -0.22 -26.14 25.63
C SER A 95 -0.91 -27.34 24.94
N ALA A 96 -0.50 -28.57 25.30
CA ALA A 96 -1.15 -29.79 24.84
C ALA A 96 -2.59 -29.95 25.37
N ASP A 97 -2.85 -29.50 26.62
CA ASP A 97 -4.18 -29.50 27.23
C ASP A 97 -5.11 -28.50 26.54
N ASP A 98 -4.56 -27.35 26.09
CA ASP A 98 -5.29 -26.33 25.33
C ASP A 98 -5.72 -26.86 23.96
N ALA A 99 -4.83 -27.59 23.26
CA ALA A 99 -5.17 -28.24 22.00
C ALA A 99 -6.25 -29.33 22.18
N ALA A 100 -6.14 -30.17 23.22
CA ALA A 100 -7.15 -31.17 23.54
C ALA A 100 -8.49 -30.53 23.91
N PHE A 101 -8.50 -29.43 24.63
CA PHE A 101 -9.71 -28.65 24.92
C PHE A 101 -10.35 -28.11 23.64
N CYS A 102 -9.58 -27.48 22.76
CA CYS A 102 -10.07 -26.97 21.48
C CYS A 102 -10.68 -28.08 20.61
N GLN A 103 -10.06 -29.25 20.58
CA GLN A 103 -10.56 -30.41 19.84
C GLN A 103 -11.92 -30.88 20.38
N ARG A 104 -12.06 -31.02 21.71
CA ARG A 104 -13.35 -31.42 22.32
C ARG A 104 -14.44 -30.39 22.06
N LEU A 105 -14.14 -29.12 22.17
CA LEU A 105 -15.07 -28.03 21.85
C LEU A 105 -15.52 -28.08 20.40
N CYS A 106 -14.62 -28.31 19.47
CA CYS A 106 -14.96 -28.42 18.04
C CYS A 106 -15.84 -29.63 17.77
N ALA A 107 -15.59 -30.78 18.43
CA ALA A 107 -16.46 -31.96 18.35
C ALA A 107 -17.86 -31.64 18.90
N GLN A 108 -17.97 -30.89 20.01
CA GLN A 108 -19.29 -30.49 20.57
C GLN A 108 -20.04 -29.55 19.64
N LEU A 109 -19.35 -28.65 18.94
CA LEU A 109 -19.93 -27.67 18.01
C LEU A 109 -20.09 -28.23 16.59
N ASP A 110 -19.67 -29.44 16.34
CA ASP A 110 -19.67 -30.10 15.00
C ASP A 110 -18.89 -29.24 13.98
N ILE A 111 -17.65 -28.85 14.33
CA ILE A 111 -16.73 -28.08 13.50
C ILE A 111 -15.46 -28.91 13.25
N PRO A 112 -15.07 -29.21 12.00
CA PRO A 112 -13.78 -29.84 11.68
C PRO A 112 -12.61 -29.06 12.28
N PHE A 113 -11.67 -29.79 12.91
CA PHE A 113 -10.59 -29.22 13.67
C PHE A 113 -9.21 -29.51 13.07
N LEU A 114 -8.36 -28.49 12.96
CA LEU A 114 -6.96 -28.58 12.55
C LEU A 114 -6.07 -28.09 13.69
N CYS A 115 -4.90 -28.70 13.83
CA CYS A 115 -3.95 -28.29 14.87
C CYS A 115 -2.52 -28.37 14.33
N ALA A 116 -1.70 -27.38 14.69
CA ALA A 116 -0.25 -27.41 14.46
C ALA A 116 0.48 -27.04 15.74
N ARG A 117 1.57 -27.76 16.02
CA ARG A 117 2.53 -27.42 17.08
C ARG A 117 3.75 -26.77 16.45
N LEU A 118 4.17 -25.64 17.01
CA LEU A 118 5.30 -24.83 16.53
C LEU A 118 6.42 -24.82 17.55
N ASP A 119 7.64 -24.74 17.08
CA ASP A 119 8.82 -24.43 17.91
C ASP A 119 9.18 -22.96 17.72
N VAL A 120 8.44 -22.08 18.40
CA VAL A 120 8.64 -20.64 18.32
C VAL A 120 10.02 -20.20 18.79
N PRO A 121 10.59 -20.76 19.90
CA PRO A 121 11.95 -20.41 20.32
C PRO A 121 13.02 -20.69 19.27
N ALA A 122 13.01 -21.85 18.64
CA ALA A 122 13.98 -22.20 17.59
C ALA A 122 13.86 -21.28 16.38
N GLU A 123 12.65 -20.98 15.94
CA GLU A 123 12.40 -20.07 14.81
C GLU A 123 12.81 -18.62 15.12
N ALA A 124 12.53 -18.12 16.33
CA ALA A 124 12.93 -16.80 16.76
C ALA A 124 14.46 -16.64 16.76
N GLN A 125 15.17 -17.67 17.27
CA GLN A 125 16.63 -17.70 17.27
C GLN A 125 17.20 -17.73 15.84
N ALA A 126 16.65 -18.56 14.97
CA ALA A 126 17.11 -18.70 13.58
C ALA A 126 17.01 -17.40 12.77
N ARG A 127 16.02 -16.57 13.08
CA ARG A 127 15.78 -15.29 12.38
C ARG A 127 16.20 -14.03 13.14
N HIS A 128 16.78 -14.18 14.33
CA HIS A 128 17.16 -13.06 15.21
C HIS A 128 15.99 -12.10 15.49
N GLU A 129 14.79 -12.64 15.69
CA GLU A 129 13.58 -11.87 16.01
C GLU A 129 13.09 -12.13 17.45
N GLY A 130 12.30 -11.18 18.00
CA GLY A 130 11.72 -11.37 19.33
C GLY A 130 10.65 -12.48 19.34
N LEU A 131 10.51 -13.20 20.45
CA LEU A 131 9.57 -14.32 20.60
C LEU A 131 8.13 -13.97 20.22
N GLU A 132 7.63 -12.79 20.64
CA GLU A 132 6.27 -12.33 20.30
C GLU A 132 6.08 -12.12 18.80
N SER A 133 7.09 -11.52 18.14
CA SER A 133 7.07 -11.31 16.69
C SER A 133 7.11 -12.64 15.93
N ALA A 134 7.97 -13.58 16.36
CA ALA A 134 8.06 -14.92 15.80
C ALA A 134 6.73 -15.68 15.95
N ALA A 135 6.17 -15.70 17.18
CA ALA A 135 4.90 -16.36 17.47
C ALA A 135 3.77 -15.80 16.59
N ARG A 136 3.70 -14.46 16.47
CA ARG A 136 2.70 -13.80 15.63
C ARG A 136 2.86 -14.15 14.16
N ARG A 137 4.07 -14.08 13.61
CA ARG A 137 4.36 -14.43 12.21
C ARG A 137 3.98 -15.87 11.91
N LEU A 138 4.49 -16.81 12.67
CA LEU A 138 4.24 -18.25 12.51
C LEU A 138 2.76 -18.60 12.63
N ARG A 139 2.06 -17.97 13.58
CA ARG A 139 0.61 -18.14 13.74
C ARG A 139 -0.12 -17.79 12.44
N TYR A 140 0.17 -16.63 11.83
CA TYR A 140 -0.53 -16.23 10.59
C TYR A 140 -0.10 -17.07 9.38
N GLU A 141 1.17 -17.48 9.30
CA GLU A 141 1.65 -18.39 8.25
C GLU A 141 0.90 -19.72 8.29
N HIS A 142 0.77 -20.34 9.46
CA HIS A 142 0.07 -21.61 9.61
C HIS A 142 -1.45 -21.48 9.46
N LEU A 143 -2.06 -20.41 9.96
CA LEU A 143 -3.49 -20.15 9.72
C LEU A 143 -3.80 -20.02 8.22
N ARG A 144 -2.93 -19.34 7.44
CA ARG A 144 -3.11 -19.24 5.98
C ARG A 144 -2.91 -20.59 5.30
N ARG A 145 -1.91 -21.37 5.73
CA ARG A 145 -1.73 -22.74 5.22
C ARG A 145 -2.99 -23.59 5.46
N PHE A 146 -3.56 -23.57 6.64
CA PHE A 146 -4.78 -24.30 6.95
C PHE A 146 -5.98 -23.76 6.17
N ARG A 147 -6.12 -22.43 6.03
CA ARG A 147 -7.14 -21.83 5.17
C ARG A 147 -7.08 -22.39 3.75
N ASP A 148 -5.88 -22.44 3.17
CA ASP A 148 -5.68 -22.93 1.80
C ASP A 148 -5.96 -24.45 1.71
N GLU A 149 -5.58 -25.23 2.72
CA GLU A 149 -5.83 -26.67 2.81
C GLU A 149 -7.33 -27.01 2.82
N VAL A 150 -8.13 -26.26 3.58
CA VAL A 150 -9.59 -26.46 3.64
C VAL A 150 -10.36 -25.60 2.64
N HIS A 151 -9.67 -24.87 1.78
CA HIS A 151 -10.26 -23.94 0.82
C HIS A 151 -11.21 -22.93 1.48
N ALA A 152 -10.84 -22.39 2.66
CA ALA A 152 -11.63 -21.37 3.31
C ALA A 152 -11.39 -19.99 2.68
N ASP A 153 -12.46 -19.20 2.59
CA ASP A 153 -12.42 -17.85 2.01
C ASP A 153 -11.74 -16.84 2.94
N LEU A 154 -11.99 -17.00 4.25
CA LEU A 154 -11.54 -16.05 5.28
C LEU A 154 -11.11 -16.79 6.55
N ILE A 155 -10.19 -16.12 7.28
CA ILE A 155 -9.79 -16.49 8.64
C ILE A 155 -10.54 -15.59 9.62
N ALA A 156 -11.41 -16.16 10.45
CA ALA A 156 -12.15 -15.45 11.49
C ALA A 156 -11.31 -15.32 12.78
N LEU A 157 -11.12 -14.08 13.23
CA LEU A 157 -10.33 -13.74 14.42
C LEU A 157 -11.24 -13.14 15.51
N ALA A 158 -11.03 -13.53 16.76
CA ALA A 158 -11.85 -13.14 17.89
C ALA A 158 -11.46 -11.79 18.55
N HIS A 159 -10.89 -10.85 17.78
CA HIS A 159 -10.63 -9.51 18.30
C HIS A 159 -11.94 -8.79 18.58
N HIS A 160 -12.03 -8.15 19.77
CA HIS A 160 -13.23 -7.51 20.25
C HIS A 160 -13.02 -6.00 20.48
N MET A 161 -14.05 -5.28 20.96
CA MET A 161 -14.04 -3.83 21.12
C MET A 161 -12.95 -3.34 22.10
N ASP A 162 -12.67 -4.09 23.15
CA ASP A 162 -11.63 -3.74 24.11
C ASP A 162 -10.24 -3.85 23.46
N ASP A 163 -9.98 -4.87 22.61
CA ASP A 163 -8.75 -4.97 21.80
C ASP A 163 -8.61 -3.78 20.82
N GLN A 164 -9.74 -3.31 20.27
CA GLN A 164 -9.75 -2.14 19.41
C GLN A 164 -9.30 -0.90 20.16
N ALA A 165 -9.83 -0.68 21.39
CA ALA A 165 -9.43 0.44 22.22
C ALA A 165 -7.94 0.37 22.61
N GLU A 166 -7.43 -0.82 22.98
CA GLU A 166 -6.01 -1.03 23.24
C GLU A 166 -5.16 -0.65 22.02
N THR A 167 -5.55 -1.12 20.83
CA THR A 167 -4.82 -0.86 19.57
C THR A 167 -4.79 0.63 19.23
N VAL A 168 -5.92 1.33 19.37
CA VAL A 168 -6.00 2.77 19.13
C VAL A 168 -5.09 3.54 20.08
N LEU A 169 -5.12 3.22 21.38
CA LEU A 169 -4.27 3.88 22.37
C LEU A 169 -2.79 3.60 22.14
N MET A 170 -2.43 2.37 21.76
CA MET A 170 -1.04 2.04 21.35
C MET A 170 -0.58 2.87 20.16
N HIS A 171 -1.43 3.04 19.15
CA HIS A 171 -1.12 3.83 17.98
C HIS A 171 -0.98 5.32 18.30
N LEU A 172 -1.87 5.86 19.13
CA LEU A 172 -1.77 7.25 19.60
C LEU A 172 -0.48 7.48 20.38
N GLY A 173 -0.13 6.57 21.30
CA GLY A 173 1.11 6.66 22.09
C GLY A 173 2.38 6.59 21.23
N ARG A 174 2.30 5.99 20.02
CA ARG A 174 3.40 5.95 19.04
C ARG A 174 3.39 7.13 18.06
N GLY A 175 2.46 8.09 18.21
CA GLY A 175 2.36 9.23 17.31
C GLY A 175 1.74 8.92 15.94
N SER A 176 0.92 7.89 15.84
CA SER A 176 0.27 7.54 14.56
C SER A 176 -0.76 8.59 14.17
N GLY A 177 -0.83 8.89 12.86
CA GLY A 177 -1.89 9.72 12.28
C GLY A 177 -3.25 8.98 12.19
N THR A 178 -4.19 9.57 11.41
CA THR A 178 -5.55 9.04 11.24
C THR A 178 -5.62 7.59 10.78
N GLY A 179 -4.64 7.12 9.97
CA GLY A 179 -4.54 5.72 9.57
C GLY A 179 -4.36 4.77 10.76
N GLY A 180 -3.48 5.11 11.72
CA GLY A 180 -3.31 4.33 12.94
C GLY A 180 -4.48 4.50 13.91
N ALA A 181 -5.08 5.70 13.99
CA ALA A 181 -6.25 5.98 14.81
C ALA A 181 -7.48 5.14 14.38
N GLY A 182 -7.57 4.73 13.10
CA GLY A 182 -8.61 3.83 12.61
C GLY A 182 -8.57 2.42 13.20
N GLY A 183 -7.52 2.07 13.97
CA GLY A 183 -7.38 0.78 14.65
C GLY A 183 -7.41 -0.41 13.68
N MET A 184 -8.01 -1.53 14.13
CA MET A 184 -8.17 -2.73 13.31
C MET A 184 -9.44 -2.64 12.46
N PRO A 185 -9.36 -2.88 11.13
CA PRO A 185 -10.56 -3.00 10.30
C PRO A 185 -11.26 -4.34 10.50
N THR A 186 -12.57 -4.37 10.26
CA THR A 186 -13.38 -5.60 10.28
C THR A 186 -12.85 -6.62 9.26
N PHE A 187 -12.55 -6.17 8.04
CA PHE A 187 -11.91 -6.99 7.00
C PHE A 187 -10.52 -6.45 6.68
N SER A 188 -9.54 -7.33 6.53
CA SER A 188 -8.18 -6.98 6.13
C SER A 188 -7.56 -8.12 5.33
N GLY A 189 -7.60 -8.03 3.99
CA GLY A 189 -7.21 -9.13 3.13
C GLY A 189 -8.05 -10.38 3.41
N ASP A 190 -7.38 -11.45 3.83
CA ASP A 190 -7.98 -12.75 4.18
C ASP A 190 -8.49 -12.84 5.63
N LEU A 191 -8.42 -11.77 6.40
CA LEU A 191 -8.79 -11.75 7.82
C LEU A 191 -10.14 -11.06 8.04
N TRP A 192 -10.97 -11.67 8.88
CA TRP A 192 -12.25 -11.13 9.33
C TRP A 192 -12.32 -11.07 10.85
N ARG A 193 -12.80 -9.94 11.41
CA ARG A 193 -12.91 -9.69 12.84
C ARG A 193 -14.34 -9.31 13.21
N PRO A 194 -15.24 -10.31 13.30
CA PRO A 194 -16.67 -10.02 13.52
C PRO A 194 -17.00 -9.43 14.89
N LEU A 195 -16.15 -9.63 15.91
CA LEU A 195 -16.43 -9.24 17.28
C LEU A 195 -15.96 -7.82 17.65
N LEU A 196 -15.44 -7.03 16.71
CA LEU A 196 -14.95 -5.66 16.99
C LEU A 196 -16.04 -4.73 17.55
N GLY A 197 -17.32 -5.05 17.32
CA GLY A 197 -18.46 -4.34 17.91
C GLY A 197 -18.90 -4.85 19.28
N CYS A 198 -18.30 -5.93 19.82
CA CYS A 198 -18.70 -6.59 21.07
C CYS A 198 -17.70 -6.26 22.18
N ARG A 199 -18.21 -6.07 23.40
CA ARG A 199 -17.37 -5.95 24.62
C ARG A 199 -16.95 -7.34 25.10
N LYS A 200 -15.74 -7.43 25.67
CA LYS A 200 -15.26 -8.69 26.28
C LYS A 200 -16.24 -9.22 27.34
N ALA A 201 -16.80 -8.36 28.18
CA ALA A 201 -17.77 -8.74 29.21
C ALA A 201 -19.02 -9.41 28.60
N GLU A 202 -19.52 -8.90 27.47
CA GLU A 202 -20.67 -9.47 26.76
C GLU A 202 -20.38 -10.88 26.22
N LEU A 203 -19.14 -11.11 25.70
CA LEU A 203 -18.71 -12.42 25.23
C LEU A 203 -18.62 -13.45 26.37
N VAL A 204 -18.09 -13.04 27.53
CA VAL A 204 -18.04 -13.90 28.73
C VAL A 204 -19.45 -14.23 29.23
N ASP A 205 -20.34 -13.24 29.27
CA ASP A 205 -21.74 -13.47 29.67
C ASP A 205 -22.49 -14.40 28.70
N TYR A 206 -22.21 -14.27 27.41
CA TYR A 206 -22.74 -15.18 26.39
C TYR A 206 -22.31 -16.63 26.65
N LEU A 207 -21.01 -16.87 26.93
CA LEU A 207 -20.51 -18.21 27.25
C LEU A 207 -21.10 -18.78 28.51
N ARG A 208 -21.22 -17.99 29.58
CA ARG A 208 -21.86 -18.39 30.85
C ARG A 208 -23.28 -18.83 30.66
N LYS A 209 -24.09 -18.05 29.91
CA LYS A 209 -25.50 -18.40 29.59
C LYS A 209 -25.66 -19.69 28.81
N ARG A 210 -24.61 -20.13 28.09
CA ARG A 210 -24.60 -21.38 27.30
C ARG A 210 -23.88 -22.53 28.00
N ASN A 211 -23.41 -22.32 29.21
CA ASN A 211 -22.59 -23.27 29.98
C ASN A 211 -21.38 -23.79 29.18
N LEU A 212 -20.76 -22.89 28.38
CA LEU A 212 -19.53 -23.20 27.65
C LEU A 212 -18.32 -22.83 28.49
N ALA A 213 -17.42 -23.81 28.65
CA ALA A 213 -16.15 -23.59 29.32
C ALA A 213 -15.12 -22.94 28.36
N TRP A 214 -14.13 -22.27 28.94
CA TRP A 214 -12.97 -21.73 28.23
C TRP A 214 -11.70 -21.87 29.08
N ARG A 215 -10.54 -21.66 28.48
CA ARG A 215 -9.24 -21.67 29.16
C ARG A 215 -8.82 -20.22 29.49
N GLU A 216 -8.29 -20.04 30.69
CA GLU A 216 -7.70 -18.76 31.09
C GLU A 216 -6.19 -18.80 30.90
N ASP A 217 -5.65 -17.79 30.21
CA ASP A 217 -4.23 -17.64 30.03
C ASP A 217 -3.63 -16.77 31.13
N ALA A 218 -2.86 -17.39 32.03
CA ALA A 218 -2.23 -16.72 33.16
C ALA A 218 -1.27 -15.58 32.74
N THR A 219 -0.74 -15.60 31.52
CA THR A 219 0.16 -14.54 31.01
C THR A 219 -0.59 -13.23 30.73
N ASN A 220 -1.90 -13.24 30.59
CA ASN A 220 -2.72 -12.03 30.44
C ASN A 220 -2.71 -11.13 31.68
N ALA A 221 -2.29 -11.64 32.83
CA ALA A 221 -2.21 -10.89 34.09
C ALA A 221 -0.88 -10.11 34.28
N LEU A 222 0.11 -10.34 33.40
CA LEU A 222 1.40 -9.68 33.51
C LEU A 222 1.45 -8.41 32.63
N ALA A 223 1.89 -7.28 33.22
CA ALA A 223 2.07 -6.02 32.50
C ALA A 223 3.45 -5.92 31.82
N ASP A 224 3.89 -6.99 31.19
CA ASP A 224 5.23 -7.17 30.60
C ASP A 224 5.39 -6.55 29.21
N ASN A 225 4.28 -6.15 28.60
CA ASN A 225 4.28 -5.48 27.29
C ASN A 225 3.33 -4.27 27.27
N PRO A 226 3.52 -3.32 26.31
CA PRO A 226 2.71 -2.10 26.23
C PRO A 226 1.21 -2.35 26.11
N ARG A 227 0.78 -3.44 25.46
CA ARG A 227 -0.63 -3.77 25.31
C ARG A 227 -1.25 -4.19 26.64
N ASN A 228 -0.58 -5.05 27.38
CA ASN A 228 -1.02 -5.48 28.71
C ASN A 228 -1.03 -4.29 29.70
N ALA A 229 -0.03 -3.41 29.63
CA ALA A 229 0.00 -2.19 30.44
C ALA A 229 -1.22 -1.28 30.17
N ILE A 230 -1.60 -1.10 28.90
CA ILE A 230 -2.81 -0.35 28.53
C ILE A 230 -4.07 -1.03 29.07
N ARG A 231 -4.17 -2.36 28.92
CA ARG A 231 -5.32 -3.15 29.41
C ARG A 231 -5.47 -3.08 30.92
N LEU A 232 -4.38 -3.22 31.66
CA LEU A 232 -4.41 -3.39 33.12
C LEU A 232 -4.40 -2.05 33.86
N HIS A 233 -3.82 -1.00 33.29
CA HIS A 233 -3.62 0.27 34.01
C HIS A 233 -4.30 1.47 33.32
N VAL A 234 -4.13 1.64 32.01
CA VAL A 234 -4.59 2.85 31.31
C VAL A 234 -6.11 2.82 31.10
N LEU A 235 -6.65 1.75 30.52
CA LEU A 235 -8.08 1.64 30.26
C LEU A 235 -8.93 1.65 31.55
N PRO A 236 -8.54 0.93 32.63
CA PRO A 236 -9.28 1.02 33.90
C PRO A 236 -9.25 2.42 34.53
N ALA A 237 -8.10 3.11 34.52
CA ALA A 237 -7.98 4.47 34.99
C ALA A 237 -8.85 5.45 34.16
N LEU A 238 -8.85 5.30 32.84
CA LEU A 238 -9.68 6.09 31.95
C LEU A 238 -11.19 5.82 32.19
N ALA A 239 -11.56 4.57 32.47
CA ALA A 239 -12.95 4.17 32.75
C ALA A 239 -13.49 4.74 34.06
N GLN A 240 -12.64 5.02 35.04
CA GLN A 240 -13.04 5.72 36.27
C GLN A 240 -13.55 7.14 35.97
N CYS A 241 -12.92 7.84 35.03
CA CYS A 241 -13.33 9.19 34.62
C CYS A 241 -14.44 9.13 33.54
N TYR A 242 -14.36 8.18 32.65
CA TYR A 242 -15.24 8.01 31.49
C TYR A 242 -15.70 6.56 31.36
N PRO A 243 -16.78 6.14 32.04
CA PRO A 243 -17.22 4.72 32.02
C PRO A 243 -17.48 4.14 30.64
N GLN A 244 -17.78 4.99 29.64
CA GLN A 244 -18.03 4.63 28.26
C GLN A 244 -16.80 4.85 27.35
N CYS A 245 -15.57 4.91 27.91
CA CYS A 245 -14.36 5.20 27.14
C CYS A 245 -14.10 4.16 26.03
N VAL A 246 -14.28 2.87 26.29
CA VAL A 246 -14.03 1.81 25.30
C VAL A 246 -14.97 1.92 24.10
N PRO A 247 -16.30 1.99 24.24
CA PRO A 247 -17.19 2.28 23.12
C PRO A 247 -16.91 3.62 22.43
N ALA A 248 -16.52 4.65 23.18
CA ALA A 248 -16.18 5.95 22.60
C ALA A 248 -14.93 5.87 21.71
N ILE A 249 -13.88 5.18 22.17
CA ILE A 249 -12.65 4.95 21.39
C ILE A 249 -12.94 4.10 20.14
N ALA A 250 -13.80 3.07 20.24
CA ALA A 250 -14.19 2.26 19.10
C ALA A 250 -14.93 3.09 18.04
N ARG A 251 -15.89 3.95 18.45
CA ARG A 251 -16.57 4.88 17.52
C ARG A 251 -15.61 5.88 16.89
N TYR A 252 -14.66 6.41 17.66
CA TYR A 252 -13.62 7.28 17.13
C TYR A 252 -12.77 6.56 16.06
N ALA A 253 -12.39 5.31 16.31
CA ALA A 253 -11.65 4.51 15.34
C ALA A 253 -12.43 4.29 14.02
N ASP A 254 -13.74 4.04 14.11
CA ASP A 254 -14.59 3.91 12.92
C ASP A 254 -14.66 5.22 12.13
N THR A 255 -14.84 6.35 12.81
CA THR A 255 -14.84 7.69 12.17
C THR A 255 -13.49 7.98 11.53
N ALA A 256 -12.39 7.78 12.27
CA ALA A 256 -11.04 8.01 11.76
C ALA A 256 -10.72 7.14 10.53
N ARG A 257 -11.26 5.93 10.47
CA ARG A 257 -11.10 5.02 9.31
C ARG A 257 -11.83 5.56 8.09
N ILE A 258 -13.10 5.98 8.24
CA ILE A 258 -13.91 6.55 7.15
C ILE A 258 -13.20 7.80 6.57
N GLU A 259 -12.75 8.70 7.43
CA GLU A 259 -12.02 9.90 7.02
C GLU A 259 -10.67 9.55 6.35
N ASN A 260 -9.95 8.57 6.91
CA ASN A 260 -8.71 8.09 6.32
C ASN A 260 -8.92 7.52 4.92
N ASP A 261 -9.95 6.70 4.72
CA ASP A 261 -10.25 6.06 3.43
C ASP A 261 -10.63 7.11 2.37
N CYS A 262 -11.38 8.15 2.77
CA CYS A 262 -11.68 9.30 1.91
C CYS A 262 -10.40 10.03 1.48
N LEU A 263 -9.54 10.40 2.43
CA LEU A 263 -8.27 11.08 2.15
C LEU A 263 -7.34 10.20 1.31
N ASP A 264 -7.37 8.90 1.51
CA ASP A 264 -6.59 7.95 0.73
C ASP A 264 -7.09 7.82 -0.71
N ALA A 265 -8.41 7.85 -0.93
CA ALA A 265 -9.00 7.90 -2.26
C ALA A 265 -8.61 9.19 -2.99
N LEU A 266 -8.79 10.34 -2.35
CA LEU A 266 -8.38 11.64 -2.90
C LEU A 266 -6.88 11.69 -3.22
N THR A 267 -6.04 11.06 -2.38
CA THR A 267 -4.60 11.00 -2.63
C THR A 267 -4.29 10.13 -3.84
N ARG A 268 -4.94 8.97 -4.00
CA ARG A 268 -4.79 8.13 -5.20
C ARG A 268 -5.18 8.87 -6.47
N ASP A 269 -6.32 9.56 -6.45
CA ASP A 269 -6.79 10.36 -7.57
C ASP A 269 -5.84 11.50 -7.94
N PHE A 270 -5.32 12.19 -6.92
CA PHE A 270 -4.31 13.22 -7.11
C PHE A 270 -3.05 12.64 -7.76
N MET A 271 -2.52 11.53 -7.23
CA MET A 271 -1.31 10.89 -7.76
C MET A 271 -1.52 10.30 -9.15
N ALA A 272 -2.71 9.80 -9.49
CA ALA A 272 -3.02 9.30 -10.82
C ALA A 272 -3.04 10.41 -11.88
N LYS A 273 -3.40 11.64 -11.50
CA LYS A 273 -3.48 12.81 -12.39
C LYS A 273 -2.18 13.62 -12.46
N GLY A 274 -1.42 13.65 -11.40
CA GLY A 274 -0.27 14.53 -11.23
C GLY A 274 0.90 13.92 -10.47
N GLY A 275 0.92 12.62 -10.25
CA GLY A 275 2.05 11.91 -9.69
C GLY A 275 2.39 10.73 -10.59
N ALA A 276 3.61 10.60 -11.05
CA ALA A 276 4.05 9.39 -11.69
C ALA A 276 4.95 8.62 -10.73
N ILE A 277 4.61 7.36 -10.55
CA ILE A 277 5.57 6.34 -10.15
C ILE A 277 6.06 5.77 -11.48
N GLY A 278 6.98 6.49 -12.12
CA GLY A 278 7.56 6.06 -13.39
C GLY A 278 8.98 5.59 -13.18
N GLY A 279 9.32 4.43 -13.71
CA GLY A 279 10.68 3.94 -13.87
C GLY A 279 11.56 4.10 -12.61
N PHE A 280 12.60 4.91 -12.75
CA PHE A 280 13.63 5.12 -11.73
C PHE A 280 13.37 6.30 -10.79
N CYS A 281 12.51 7.25 -11.16
CA CYS A 281 12.20 8.44 -10.39
C CYS A 281 10.72 8.47 -10.02
N ARG A 282 10.43 8.60 -8.73
CA ARG A 282 9.09 8.93 -8.26
C ARG A 282 8.98 10.44 -8.15
N TRP A 283 7.83 11.01 -8.54
CA TRP A 283 7.62 12.45 -8.44
C TRP A 283 6.15 12.79 -8.16
N ILE A 284 5.95 13.99 -7.63
CA ILE A 284 4.64 14.58 -7.37
C ILE A 284 4.56 15.88 -8.15
N ASP A 285 3.52 16.08 -8.95
CA ASP A 285 3.24 17.33 -9.64
C ASP A 285 2.53 18.29 -8.67
N LEU A 286 3.14 19.45 -8.47
CA LEU A 286 2.65 20.50 -7.60
C LEU A 286 2.04 21.67 -8.37
N SER A 287 1.79 21.53 -9.69
CA SER A 287 1.14 22.55 -10.52
C SER A 287 -0.28 22.87 -10.04
N VAL A 288 -0.97 21.85 -9.51
CA VAL A 288 -2.21 21.99 -8.76
C VAL A 288 -1.91 21.61 -7.32
N LEU A 289 -1.71 22.61 -6.45
CA LEU A 289 -1.38 22.34 -5.05
C LEU A 289 -2.63 21.76 -4.35
N PRO A 290 -2.59 20.48 -3.94
CA PRO A 290 -3.71 19.88 -3.25
C PRO A 290 -3.80 20.42 -1.81
N HIS A 291 -4.91 20.14 -1.14
CA HIS A 291 -5.01 20.38 0.30
C HIS A 291 -3.82 19.72 1.04
N ARG A 292 -3.31 20.37 2.08
CA ARG A 292 -2.13 19.93 2.84
C ARG A 292 -2.21 18.45 3.27
N ALA A 293 -3.37 17.96 3.67
CA ALA A 293 -3.55 16.56 4.08
C ALA A 293 -3.27 15.58 2.92
N ILE A 294 -3.64 15.95 1.68
CA ILE A 294 -3.38 15.16 0.47
C ILE A 294 -1.90 15.19 0.13
N LEU A 295 -1.28 16.39 0.17
CA LEU A 295 0.14 16.55 -0.10
C LEU A 295 1.01 15.70 0.85
N ARG A 296 0.74 15.74 2.17
CA ARG A 296 1.45 14.89 3.15
C ARG A 296 1.36 13.41 2.80
N ARG A 297 0.17 12.92 2.46
CA ARG A 297 -0.04 11.51 2.08
C ARG A 297 0.67 11.17 0.78
N ALA A 298 0.64 12.06 -0.20
CA ALA A 298 1.35 11.88 -1.47
C ALA A 298 2.86 11.82 -1.25
N ILE A 299 3.43 12.68 -0.41
CA ILE A 299 4.84 12.67 0.00
C ILE A 299 5.21 11.32 0.62
N ILE A 300 4.43 10.85 1.60
CA ILE A 300 4.67 9.58 2.29
C ILE A 300 4.60 8.39 1.32
N ARG A 301 3.68 8.43 0.35
CA ARG A 301 3.53 7.36 -0.65
C ARG A 301 4.59 7.38 -1.74
N ALA A 302 5.02 8.56 -2.15
CA ALA A 302 6.01 8.70 -3.22
C ALA A 302 7.43 8.45 -2.72
N CYS A 303 7.74 8.78 -1.46
CA CYS A 303 9.06 8.58 -0.89
C CYS A 303 9.32 7.08 -0.62
N PRO A 304 10.38 6.50 -1.17
CA PRO A 304 10.81 5.16 -0.77
C PRO A 304 11.30 5.18 0.70
N GLY A 305 10.77 4.27 1.51
CA GLY A 305 11.14 4.14 2.92
C GLY A 305 10.22 4.88 3.89
N GLN A 306 10.52 4.76 5.18
CA GLN A 306 9.76 5.41 6.24
C GLN A 306 10.29 6.83 6.51
N LEU A 307 9.38 7.79 6.57
CA LEU A 307 9.69 9.18 6.91
C LEU A 307 9.30 9.48 8.36
N SER A 308 10.18 10.19 9.08
CA SER A 308 9.83 10.78 10.37
C SER A 308 8.88 11.97 10.20
N TRP A 309 8.25 12.38 11.30
CA TRP A 309 7.40 13.57 11.33
C TRP A 309 8.13 14.83 10.85
N GLU A 310 9.37 15.02 11.32
CA GLU A 310 10.25 16.16 10.96
C GLU A 310 10.58 16.14 9.48
N GLN A 311 10.88 14.97 8.92
CA GLN A 311 11.17 14.81 7.49
C GLN A 311 9.94 15.15 6.63
N VAL A 312 8.74 14.72 7.02
CA VAL A 312 7.51 15.07 6.30
C VAL A 312 7.26 16.56 6.33
N ASN A 313 7.45 17.23 7.49
CA ASN A 313 7.31 18.69 7.61
C ASN A 313 8.33 19.43 6.75
N ALA A 314 9.59 18.97 6.74
CA ALA A 314 10.65 19.57 5.91
C ALA A 314 10.35 19.41 4.40
N LEU A 315 9.78 18.27 3.99
CA LEU A 315 9.36 18.04 2.60
C LEU A 315 8.14 18.91 2.21
N GLU A 316 7.19 19.11 3.11
CA GLU A 316 6.11 20.10 2.88
C GLU A 316 6.66 21.51 2.70
N ALA A 317 7.60 21.93 3.55
CA ALA A 317 8.24 23.23 3.42
C ALA A 317 9.02 23.34 2.10
N LEU A 318 9.69 22.28 1.65
CA LEU A 318 10.38 22.22 0.37
C LEU A 318 9.38 22.36 -0.81
N CYS A 319 8.19 21.80 -0.72
CA CYS A 319 7.16 21.97 -1.76
C CYS A 319 6.73 23.41 -1.95
N ALA A 320 6.78 24.25 -0.92
CA ALA A 320 6.46 25.67 -0.99
C ALA A 320 7.57 26.53 -1.62
N GLN A 321 8.79 26.00 -1.77
CA GLN A 321 9.93 26.70 -2.38
C GLN A 321 9.92 26.54 -3.91
N ALA A 322 10.57 27.42 -4.65
CA ALA A 322 10.70 27.29 -6.10
C ALA A 322 11.65 26.17 -6.51
N LYS A 323 12.69 25.92 -5.69
CA LYS A 323 13.72 24.89 -5.89
C LYS A 323 14.39 24.55 -4.57
N GLY A 324 14.95 23.35 -4.47
CA GLY A 324 15.70 22.93 -3.28
C GLY A 324 15.94 21.43 -3.27
N LYS A 325 16.72 20.97 -2.30
CA LYS A 325 17.04 19.58 -2.07
C LYS A 325 16.96 19.25 -0.59
N LEU A 326 16.50 18.04 -0.29
CA LEU A 326 16.43 17.51 1.07
C LEU A 326 16.84 16.03 1.07
N ASP A 327 17.69 15.67 2.01
CA ASP A 327 18.04 14.29 2.28
C ASP A 327 16.91 13.59 3.05
N THR A 328 16.31 12.56 2.48
CA THR A 328 15.24 11.79 3.13
C THR A 328 15.76 10.57 3.89
N GLY A 329 17.08 10.31 3.87
CA GLY A 329 17.64 9.07 4.41
C GLY A 329 17.51 7.90 3.42
N GLY A 330 17.97 6.70 3.84
CA GLY A 330 17.82 5.48 3.03
C GLY A 330 18.40 5.54 1.61
N GLY A 331 19.37 6.45 1.35
CA GLY A 331 19.96 6.61 0.01
C GLY A 331 19.12 7.42 -0.97
N VAL A 332 18.03 8.06 -0.53
CA VAL A 332 17.12 8.86 -1.34
C VAL A 332 17.25 10.35 -1.02
N CYS A 333 17.13 11.19 -2.04
CA CYS A 333 17.08 12.64 -1.94
C CYS A 333 15.79 13.16 -2.58
N ALA A 334 15.12 14.09 -1.92
CA ALA A 334 14.02 14.83 -2.51
C ALA A 334 14.55 16.09 -3.20
N GLU A 335 14.21 16.31 -4.45
CA GLU A 335 14.61 17.51 -5.23
C GLU A 335 13.39 18.22 -5.79
N ARG A 336 13.21 19.49 -5.43
CA ARG A 336 12.18 20.38 -5.94
C ARG A 336 12.69 21.11 -7.17
N THR A 337 12.05 20.90 -8.31
CA THR A 337 12.42 21.53 -9.59
C THR A 337 11.14 21.87 -10.37
N GLY A 338 11.02 23.11 -10.85
CA GLY A 338 9.83 23.57 -11.58
C GLY A 338 8.55 23.33 -10.76
N HIS A 339 7.60 22.58 -11.26
CA HIS A 339 6.35 22.24 -10.58
C HIS A 339 6.36 20.84 -9.95
N ARG A 340 7.54 20.18 -9.81
CA ARG A 340 7.60 18.80 -9.36
C ARG A 340 8.53 18.63 -8.17
N LEU A 341 8.13 17.74 -7.26
CA LEU A 341 8.96 17.17 -6.21
C LEU A 341 9.38 15.76 -6.63
N TYR A 342 10.66 15.57 -6.84
CA TYR A 342 11.25 14.29 -7.23
C TYR A 342 11.82 13.56 -6.01
N PHE A 343 11.72 12.25 -5.98
CA PHE A 343 12.43 11.36 -5.08
C PHE A 343 13.42 10.56 -5.92
N VAL A 344 14.70 10.85 -5.77
CA VAL A 344 15.78 10.29 -6.58
C VAL A 344 16.84 9.63 -5.70
N PRO A 345 17.51 8.59 -6.16
CA PRO A 345 18.67 8.05 -5.47
C PRO A 345 19.76 9.10 -5.33
N LYS A 346 20.45 9.15 -4.19
CA LYS A 346 21.60 10.05 -3.97
C LYS A 346 22.75 9.79 -4.93
N ARG A 347 22.92 8.56 -5.36
CA ARG A 347 23.91 8.18 -6.37
C ARG A 347 23.16 7.80 -7.63
N ALA A 348 23.57 8.41 -8.75
CA ALA A 348 23.03 8.01 -10.04
C ALA A 348 23.28 6.50 -10.27
N PRO A 349 22.29 5.76 -10.76
CA PRO A 349 22.49 4.35 -11.04
C PRO A 349 23.55 4.17 -12.11
N GLN A 350 24.39 3.18 -11.93
CA GLN A 350 25.28 2.73 -12.99
C GLN A 350 24.48 1.85 -13.95
N ILE A 351 24.08 2.42 -15.09
CA ILE A 351 23.31 1.74 -16.10
C ILE A 351 24.25 1.28 -17.19
N ALA A 352 24.40 -0.02 -17.33
CA ALA A 352 25.24 -0.61 -18.39
C ALA A 352 24.59 -0.36 -19.76
N PRO A 353 25.35 0.14 -20.76
CA PRO A 353 24.86 0.30 -22.11
C PRO A 353 24.57 -1.08 -22.73
N ALA A 354 23.51 -1.17 -23.52
CA ALA A 354 23.13 -2.37 -24.25
C ALA A 354 23.20 -2.14 -25.77
N ALA A 355 23.80 -3.06 -26.51
CA ALA A 355 23.83 -3.01 -27.97
C ALA A 355 22.39 -3.05 -28.51
N LEU A 356 22.04 -2.13 -29.42
CA LEU A 356 20.70 -2.04 -29.97
C LEU A 356 20.47 -3.16 -30.98
N SER A 357 19.45 -4.00 -30.75
CA SER A 357 18.95 -4.95 -31.76
C SER A 357 17.92 -4.23 -32.63
N LEU A 358 18.15 -4.19 -33.96
CA LEU A 358 17.20 -3.58 -34.90
C LEU A 358 16.02 -4.50 -35.29
N ASN A 359 16.05 -5.75 -34.83
CA ASN A 359 14.95 -6.71 -34.98
C ASN A 359 14.85 -7.55 -33.73
N GLY A 360 14.26 -6.97 -32.68
CA GLY A 360 14.10 -7.63 -31.39
C GLY A 360 13.97 -6.67 -30.21
N VAL A 361 14.26 -7.16 -29.03
CA VAL A 361 14.16 -6.42 -27.77
C VAL A 361 15.55 -6.15 -27.22
N THR A 362 15.79 -4.91 -26.78
CA THR A 362 17.01 -4.49 -26.08
C THR A 362 16.61 -4.02 -24.67
N GLU A 363 17.12 -4.68 -23.64
CA GLU A 363 16.87 -4.31 -22.25
C GLU A 363 17.86 -3.24 -21.77
N LEU A 364 17.36 -2.27 -21.01
CA LEU A 364 18.15 -1.26 -20.28
C LEU A 364 17.75 -1.27 -18.81
N ALA A 365 18.13 -2.32 -18.11
CA ALA A 365 17.76 -2.47 -16.70
C ALA A 365 18.42 -1.38 -15.81
N PRO A 366 17.69 -0.81 -14.84
CA PRO A 366 16.29 -1.05 -14.53
C PRO A 366 15.30 -0.09 -15.23
N LEU A 367 15.75 0.72 -16.20
CA LEU A 367 14.97 1.80 -16.81
C LEU A 367 13.86 1.31 -17.73
N GLY A 368 14.04 0.18 -18.40
CA GLY A 368 13.03 -0.36 -19.30
C GLY A 368 13.62 -1.15 -20.48
N ARG A 369 12.82 -1.26 -21.54
CA ARG A 369 13.18 -2.02 -22.74
C ARG A 369 12.76 -1.30 -24.02
N LEU A 370 13.56 -1.46 -25.05
CA LEU A 370 13.30 -0.97 -26.39
C LEU A 370 13.02 -2.14 -27.32
N THR A 371 11.87 -2.12 -27.99
CA THR A 371 11.53 -3.08 -29.05
C THR A 371 11.76 -2.41 -30.40
N ALA A 372 12.48 -3.07 -31.28
CA ALA A 372 12.75 -2.61 -32.64
C ALA A 372 12.24 -3.64 -33.66
N MET A 373 11.57 -3.18 -34.71
CA MET A 373 11.04 -4.03 -35.77
C MET A 373 11.13 -3.30 -37.14
N PRO A 374 11.48 -4.00 -38.24
CA PRO A 374 11.35 -3.42 -39.56
C PRO A 374 9.95 -2.88 -39.81
N SER A 375 9.82 -1.74 -40.46
CA SER A 375 8.54 -1.04 -40.60
C SER A 375 8.47 -0.32 -41.96
N ALA A 376 7.25 0.05 -42.35
CA ALA A 376 7.04 1.05 -43.40
C ALA A 376 7.54 2.44 -42.95
N PRO A 377 8.04 3.30 -43.86
CA PRO A 377 8.59 4.61 -43.54
C PRO A 377 7.48 5.65 -43.23
N ILE A 378 6.64 5.35 -42.26
CA ILE A 378 5.53 6.20 -41.81
C ILE A 378 5.92 6.85 -40.47
N PRO A 379 6.06 8.20 -40.38
CA PRO A 379 6.42 8.87 -39.15
C PRO A 379 5.35 8.70 -38.07
N VAL A 380 5.77 8.43 -36.84
CA VAL A 380 4.90 8.49 -35.65
C VAL A 380 4.90 9.93 -35.14
N ARG A 381 3.73 10.56 -34.99
CA ARG A 381 3.61 11.97 -34.59
C ARG A 381 3.16 12.19 -33.15
N ASP A 382 2.35 11.30 -32.61
CA ASP A 382 1.61 11.55 -31.36
C ASP A 382 2.07 10.69 -30.18
N ASP A 383 3.15 9.91 -30.34
CA ASP A 383 3.69 9.07 -29.27
C ASP A 383 5.21 9.32 -29.14
N PRO A 384 5.64 10.04 -28.08
CA PRO A 384 7.05 10.34 -27.87
C PRO A 384 7.89 9.12 -27.49
N MET A 385 7.24 8.01 -27.07
CA MET A 385 7.90 6.73 -26.73
C MET A 385 8.02 5.81 -27.94
N ARG A 386 7.53 6.21 -29.09
CA ARG A 386 7.63 5.47 -30.37
C ARG A 386 8.18 6.37 -31.46
N GLN A 387 9.09 5.82 -32.26
CA GLN A 387 9.63 6.51 -33.42
C GLN A 387 9.86 5.52 -34.57
N VAL A 388 9.78 6.01 -35.81
CA VAL A 388 10.21 5.29 -37.01
C VAL A 388 11.42 6.03 -37.56
N LEU A 389 12.55 5.33 -37.58
CA LEU A 389 13.87 5.92 -37.85
C LEU A 389 14.56 5.24 -39.06
N ASN A 390 15.54 5.96 -39.62
CA ASN A 390 16.43 5.44 -40.63
C ASN A 390 17.40 4.41 -40.02
N PRO A 391 17.35 3.13 -40.41
CA PRO A 391 18.22 2.09 -39.85
C PRO A 391 19.71 2.31 -40.15
N ALA A 392 20.06 3.00 -41.24
CA ALA A 392 21.45 3.28 -41.56
C ALA A 392 22.13 4.19 -40.50
N ALA A 393 21.39 5.12 -39.90
CA ALA A 393 21.88 5.96 -38.82
C ALA A 393 22.05 5.21 -37.48
N LEU A 394 21.47 4.04 -37.36
CA LEU A 394 21.47 3.23 -36.14
C LEU A 394 22.48 2.06 -36.19
N ALA A 395 23.30 1.99 -37.21
CA ALA A 395 24.35 0.96 -37.33
C ALA A 395 25.34 1.09 -36.16
N GLY A 396 25.45 0.04 -35.30
CA GLY A 396 26.28 0.05 -34.10
C GLY A 396 25.74 0.89 -32.96
N ALA A 397 24.43 1.26 -32.99
CA ALA A 397 23.82 2.01 -31.92
C ALA A 397 23.73 1.22 -30.61
N VAL A 398 23.76 1.94 -29.50
CA VAL A 398 23.57 1.42 -28.15
C VAL A 398 22.41 2.15 -27.47
N LEU A 399 21.65 1.41 -26.69
CA LEU A 399 20.69 1.95 -25.75
C LEU A 399 21.43 2.22 -24.44
N ARG A 400 21.46 3.46 -23.98
CA ARG A 400 22.20 3.91 -22.80
C ARG A 400 21.62 5.19 -22.20
N THR A 401 22.16 5.67 -21.11
CA THR A 401 21.95 7.02 -20.59
C THR A 401 23.06 7.96 -21.08
N ARG A 402 22.92 9.26 -20.75
CA ARG A 402 23.88 10.31 -21.20
C ARG A 402 25.29 10.08 -20.71
N ARG A 403 26.25 10.60 -21.50
CA ARG A 403 27.68 10.70 -21.17
C ARG A 403 28.15 12.15 -21.34
N PRO A 404 29.21 12.57 -20.63
CA PRO A 404 29.85 13.83 -20.92
C PRO A 404 30.31 13.88 -22.41
N GLY A 405 30.05 15.01 -23.08
CA GLY A 405 30.42 15.18 -24.47
C GLY A 405 29.39 14.67 -25.50
N ASP A 406 28.27 14.09 -25.09
CA ASP A 406 27.21 13.69 -26.01
C ASP A 406 26.64 14.89 -26.77
N HIS A 407 26.44 14.71 -28.08
CA HIS A 407 25.93 15.69 -29.01
C HIS A 407 24.65 15.17 -29.71
N ILE A 408 23.77 16.10 -30.04
CA ILE A 408 22.58 15.82 -30.88
C ILE A 408 22.43 16.95 -31.90
N ARG A 409 21.98 16.61 -33.11
CA ARG A 409 21.57 17.56 -34.13
C ARG A 409 20.07 17.47 -34.34
N PRO A 410 19.25 18.26 -33.60
CA PRO A 410 17.80 18.19 -33.73
C PRO A 410 17.32 18.61 -35.12
N LEU A 411 16.11 18.21 -35.50
CA LEU A 411 15.48 18.66 -36.73
C LEU A 411 15.36 20.18 -36.75
N GLY A 412 15.81 20.82 -37.84
CA GLY A 412 15.74 22.28 -38.01
C GLY A 412 16.76 23.09 -37.21
N CYS A 413 17.68 22.44 -36.50
CA CYS A 413 18.70 23.08 -35.68
C CYS A 413 20.12 22.63 -36.06
N GLY A 414 21.14 23.41 -35.62
CA GLY A 414 22.54 23.00 -35.68
C GLY A 414 22.88 21.92 -34.66
N ASP A 415 24.12 21.45 -34.71
CA ASP A 415 24.69 20.54 -33.74
C ASP A 415 24.83 21.23 -32.37
N LYS A 416 24.47 20.55 -31.28
CA LYS A 416 24.57 21.08 -29.93
C LYS A 416 24.86 19.98 -28.90
N LEU A 417 25.43 20.38 -27.77
CA LEU A 417 25.60 19.47 -26.64
C LEU A 417 24.25 18.94 -26.15
N LEU A 418 24.20 17.69 -25.76
CA LEU A 418 22.99 17.08 -25.22
C LEU A 418 22.52 17.79 -23.91
N SER A 419 23.48 18.35 -23.12
CA SER A 419 23.16 19.16 -21.95
C SER A 419 22.32 20.39 -22.31
N ASP A 420 22.64 21.08 -23.41
CA ASP A 420 21.94 22.27 -23.88
C ASP A 420 20.60 21.89 -24.48
N TYR A 421 20.54 20.75 -25.20
CA TYR A 421 19.30 20.20 -25.70
C TYR A 421 18.30 19.92 -24.56
N PHE A 422 18.74 19.33 -23.46
CA PHE A 422 17.90 19.10 -22.28
C PHE A 422 17.38 20.41 -21.64
N ILE A 423 18.20 21.46 -21.64
CA ILE A 423 17.78 22.79 -21.13
C ILE A 423 16.70 23.38 -22.05
N ASP A 424 16.94 23.37 -23.36
CA ASP A 424 16.01 23.90 -24.38
C ASP A 424 14.67 23.17 -24.34
N ARG A 425 14.69 21.85 -24.14
CA ARG A 425 13.50 21.00 -24.02
C ARG A 425 12.87 21.02 -22.61
N LYS A 426 13.42 21.82 -21.70
CA LYS A 426 12.96 21.95 -20.29
C LYS A 426 12.87 20.61 -19.58
N VAL A 427 13.82 19.69 -19.89
CA VAL A 427 13.90 18.40 -19.18
C VAL A 427 14.38 18.69 -17.76
N ASP A 428 13.60 18.28 -16.78
CA ASP A 428 13.93 18.48 -15.38
C ASP A 428 15.27 17.79 -15.01
N ARG A 429 16.09 18.47 -14.21
CA ARG A 429 17.43 18.01 -13.87
C ARG A 429 17.49 16.55 -13.36
N PRO A 430 16.60 16.11 -12.47
CA PRO A 430 16.62 14.73 -11.96
C PRO A 430 16.41 13.66 -13.03
N LEU A 431 15.77 14.00 -14.14
CA LEU A 431 15.49 13.06 -15.23
C LEU A 431 16.63 12.93 -16.23
N ARG A 432 17.54 13.93 -16.33
CA ARG A 432 18.56 13.97 -17.39
C ARG A 432 19.54 12.81 -17.33
N ASP A 433 19.87 12.32 -16.12
CA ASP A 433 20.83 11.24 -15.92
C ASP A 433 20.22 9.83 -16.13
N VAL A 434 18.91 9.77 -16.14
CA VAL A 434 18.16 8.50 -16.30
C VAL A 434 17.30 8.44 -17.57
N THR A 435 17.35 9.50 -18.42
CA THR A 435 16.67 9.50 -19.71
C THR A 435 17.38 8.52 -20.65
N PRO A 436 16.66 7.51 -21.19
CA PRO A 436 17.26 6.57 -22.13
C PRO A 436 17.53 7.23 -23.49
N LEU A 437 18.62 6.84 -24.11
CA LEU A 437 19.11 7.38 -25.37
C LEU A 437 19.45 6.25 -26.32
N VAL A 438 19.15 6.43 -27.59
CA VAL A 438 19.73 5.63 -28.69
C VAL A 438 20.87 6.45 -29.30
N ALA A 439 22.11 5.95 -29.22
CA ALA A 439 23.30 6.68 -29.62
C ALA A 439 24.33 5.79 -30.33
N VAL A 440 25.11 6.39 -31.26
CA VAL A 440 26.28 5.80 -31.89
C VAL A 440 27.49 6.62 -31.49
N GLY A 441 28.43 6.06 -30.73
CA GLY A 441 29.51 6.82 -30.10
C GLY A 441 29.00 7.92 -29.16
N ASP A 442 29.37 9.19 -29.45
CA ASP A 442 28.91 10.40 -28.77
C ASP A 442 27.70 11.06 -29.47
N ARG A 443 27.26 10.56 -30.62
CA ARG A 443 26.11 11.05 -31.38
C ARG A 443 24.82 10.42 -30.91
N VAL A 444 23.90 11.25 -30.43
CA VAL A 444 22.57 10.83 -29.98
C VAL A 444 21.58 10.93 -31.14
N HIS A 445 20.94 9.81 -31.47
CA HIS A 445 19.97 9.71 -32.56
C HIS A 445 18.52 9.83 -32.07
N TRP A 446 18.24 9.35 -30.87
CA TRP A 446 16.92 9.51 -30.24
C TRP A 446 17.07 9.73 -28.74
N VAL A 447 16.54 10.85 -28.27
CA VAL A 447 16.30 11.10 -26.84
C VAL A 447 14.88 10.63 -26.55
N ILE A 448 14.74 9.46 -25.93
CA ILE A 448 13.44 8.80 -25.73
C ILE A 448 12.52 9.72 -24.92
N GLY A 449 11.29 9.91 -25.38
CA GLY A 449 10.34 10.84 -24.79
C GLY A 449 10.48 12.30 -25.23
N HIS A 450 11.56 12.68 -25.99
CA HIS A 450 11.82 14.10 -26.29
C HIS A 450 12.03 14.42 -27.77
N GLY A 451 12.74 13.59 -28.53
CA GLY A 451 12.91 13.83 -29.96
C GLY A 451 14.14 13.14 -30.58
N ILE A 452 14.23 13.26 -31.90
CA ILE A 452 15.21 12.57 -32.73
C ILE A 452 16.24 13.53 -33.33
N SER A 453 17.39 13.01 -33.75
CA SER A 453 18.36 13.73 -34.56
C SER A 453 17.93 13.79 -36.03
N ARG A 454 18.50 14.76 -36.77
CA ARG A 454 18.29 14.89 -38.22
C ARG A 454 18.81 13.65 -39.00
N GLU A 455 19.89 13.05 -38.55
CA GLU A 455 20.51 11.89 -39.16
C GLU A 455 19.62 10.63 -39.04
N ALA A 456 18.87 10.53 -37.95
CA ALA A 456 17.93 9.42 -37.69
C ALA A 456 16.56 9.61 -38.37
N ALA A 457 16.30 10.78 -38.93
CA ALA A 457 15.04 11.04 -39.62
C ALA A 457 14.88 10.13 -40.86
N LEU A 458 13.64 9.84 -41.23
CA LEU A 458 13.31 9.05 -42.40
C LEU A 458 13.80 9.74 -43.69
N VAL A 459 14.40 8.95 -44.57
CA VAL A 459 14.84 9.39 -45.88
C VAL A 459 13.97 8.68 -46.93
N PRO A 460 13.41 9.41 -47.93
CA PRO A 460 12.64 8.79 -49.01
C PRO A 460 13.44 7.71 -49.73
N GLY A 461 12.85 6.55 -49.97
CA GLY A 461 13.47 5.43 -50.64
C GLY A 461 14.38 4.53 -49.78
N CYS A 462 14.61 4.86 -48.51
CA CYS A 462 15.33 4.03 -47.59
C CYS A 462 14.40 3.14 -46.72
N GLY A 463 14.93 2.03 -46.20
CA GLY A 463 14.23 1.21 -45.22
C GLY A 463 13.93 2.00 -43.95
N ALA A 464 13.04 1.46 -43.13
CA ALA A 464 12.67 2.07 -41.85
C ALA A 464 12.58 1.02 -40.73
N VAL A 465 12.90 1.44 -39.52
CA VAL A 465 12.75 0.63 -38.31
C VAL A 465 11.87 1.38 -37.31
N ALA A 466 10.83 0.70 -36.81
CA ALA A 466 9.97 1.20 -35.76
C ALA A 466 10.59 0.82 -34.39
N LEU A 467 10.79 1.80 -33.57
CA LEU A 467 11.29 1.68 -32.19
C LEU A 467 10.16 2.05 -31.22
N SER A 468 9.95 1.21 -30.21
CA SER A 468 8.98 1.43 -29.14
C SER A 468 9.64 1.18 -27.79
N TYR A 469 9.66 2.19 -26.92
CA TYR A 469 10.21 2.09 -25.59
C TYR A 469 9.11 1.86 -24.56
N ALA A 470 9.31 0.85 -23.72
CA ALA A 470 8.48 0.60 -22.56
C ALA A 470 9.30 0.83 -21.29
N GLU A 471 8.84 1.72 -20.42
CA GLU A 471 9.47 1.95 -19.11
C GLU A 471 9.43 0.68 -18.27
N GLY A 472 10.51 0.43 -17.53
CA GLY A 472 10.57 -0.63 -16.53
C GLY A 472 9.63 -0.31 -15.39
N CYS A 473 8.82 -1.29 -14.99
CA CYS A 473 8.09 -1.20 -13.72
C CYS A 473 9.12 -1.47 -12.59
N PRO A 474 9.36 -0.55 -11.64
CA PRO A 474 10.19 -0.88 -10.49
C PRO A 474 9.53 -2.03 -9.76
N SER A 475 10.26 -3.13 -9.54
CA SER A 475 9.79 -4.21 -8.69
C SER A 475 9.39 -3.61 -7.34
N MET A 476 8.20 -3.94 -6.86
CA MET A 476 7.70 -3.47 -5.54
C MET A 476 8.49 -4.09 -4.37
N ASP A 477 9.45 -4.94 -4.67
CA ASP A 477 10.29 -5.60 -3.69
C ASP A 477 11.47 -4.69 -3.33
N GLY A 478 11.35 -4.02 -2.17
CA GLY A 478 12.34 -3.09 -1.61
C GLY A 478 13.73 -3.67 -1.31
N LYS A 479 14.27 -4.55 -2.16
CA LYS A 479 15.57 -5.20 -2.01
C LYS A 479 16.69 -4.61 -2.88
N HIS A 480 16.41 -3.60 -3.71
CA HIS A 480 17.42 -3.00 -4.60
C HIS A 480 17.35 -1.45 -4.66
N LEU A 481 17.19 -0.78 -3.48
CA LEU A 481 17.53 0.63 -3.35
C LEU A 481 18.34 0.86 -2.09
#